data_0d51b62a08dc46987dc45ef8b2ec2054
#
_entry.id   0d51b62a08dc46987dc45ef8b2ec2054
#
_cell.length_a   1.000
_cell.length_b   1.000
_cell.length_c   1.000
_cell.angle_alpha   90.00
_cell.angle_beta   90.00
_cell.angle_gamma   90.00
#
_symmetry.space_group_name_H-M   'P 1'
#
loop_
_entity.id
_entity.type
_entity.pdbx_description
1 polymer ?
#
loop_
_entity_poly.entity_id
_entity_poly.type
_entity_poly.pdbx_seq_one_letter_code
_entity_poly.pdbx_strand_id
1 'polypeptide(L)'
;MSAARTPAPGARDAYGQPQEDLLTPPRTMIALYEAGWSYRPDDAVRLLPKARYMEVTIHRIRQGLESDFEHLVHLRKLTNESVNLNRPELAYRVFSGAPVGVYLVIAPLANLRAMDDGVADVPAFAAGVVDERTKTAPKQAELEIAREHLLFRVEPRLSYVSDDFAASDAGFWRGK
;
A
#
# COMPACT_ATOMS: atom_id res chain seq x y z
N MET A 1 8.33 -19.69 -9.75
CA MET A 1 7.01 -19.30 -10.30
C MET A 1 5.97 -20.21 -9.67
N SER A 2 5.29 -19.75 -8.61
CA SER A 2 4.23 -20.53 -7.95
C SER A 2 2.91 -20.14 -8.59
N ALA A 3 2.26 -21.11 -9.23
CA ALA A 3 0.95 -20.92 -9.84
C ALA A 3 -0.09 -20.64 -8.73
N ALA A 4 -0.80 -19.53 -8.83
CA ALA A 4 -1.98 -19.29 -8.02
C ALA A 4 -2.95 -20.46 -8.23
N ARG A 5 -3.25 -21.22 -7.15
CA ARG A 5 -4.25 -22.28 -7.21
C ARG A 5 -5.62 -21.64 -7.45
N THR A 6 -6.15 -21.85 -8.63
CA THR A 6 -7.56 -21.60 -8.91
C THR A 6 -8.40 -22.44 -7.93
N PRO A 7 -9.40 -21.87 -7.24
CA PRO A 7 -10.29 -22.66 -6.40
C PRO A 7 -10.94 -23.76 -7.23
N ALA A 8 -11.12 -24.92 -6.61
CA ALA A 8 -11.74 -26.08 -7.28
C ALA A 8 -13.17 -25.71 -7.75
N PRO A 9 -13.56 -26.05 -9.00
CA PRO A 9 -14.91 -25.80 -9.46
C PRO A 9 -15.92 -26.53 -8.53
N GLY A 10 -16.90 -25.78 -8.02
CA GLY A 10 -17.93 -26.29 -7.13
C GLY A 10 -17.70 -26.10 -5.63
N ALA A 11 -16.70 -25.31 -5.20
CA ALA A 11 -16.57 -24.90 -3.81
C ALA A 11 -17.81 -24.09 -3.38
N ARG A 12 -18.41 -24.45 -2.25
CA ARG A 12 -19.55 -23.77 -1.65
C ARG A 12 -19.12 -23.08 -0.35
N ASP A 13 -19.78 -21.96 -0.02
CA ASP A 13 -19.62 -21.31 1.27
C ASP A 13 -20.24 -22.16 2.42
N ALA A 14 -20.12 -21.66 3.66
CA ALA A 14 -20.70 -22.30 4.85
C ALA A 14 -22.24 -22.39 4.79
N TYR A 15 -22.90 -21.73 3.85
CA TYR A 15 -24.34 -21.71 3.65
C TYR A 15 -24.78 -22.45 2.38
N GLY A 16 -23.84 -23.14 1.70
CA GLY A 16 -24.12 -23.96 0.52
C GLY A 16 -24.32 -23.19 -0.79
N GLN A 17 -24.02 -21.87 -0.81
CA GLN A 17 -24.07 -21.07 -2.03
C GLN A 17 -22.82 -21.31 -2.89
N PRO A 18 -22.94 -21.28 -4.24
CA PRO A 18 -21.76 -21.31 -5.11
C PRO A 18 -20.86 -20.12 -4.81
N GLN A 19 -19.60 -20.37 -4.49
CA GLN A 19 -18.64 -19.30 -4.19
C GLN A 19 -18.40 -18.34 -5.36
N GLU A 20 -18.63 -18.81 -6.58
CA GLU A 20 -18.50 -18.03 -7.81
C GLU A 20 -19.48 -16.85 -7.89
N ASP A 21 -20.68 -16.99 -7.27
CA ASP A 21 -21.70 -15.93 -7.26
C ASP A 21 -21.41 -14.80 -6.24
N LEU A 22 -20.48 -15.07 -5.30
CA LEU A 22 -20.14 -14.13 -4.24
C LEU A 22 -18.87 -13.31 -4.53
N LEU A 23 -18.12 -13.67 -5.57
CA LEU A 23 -16.83 -13.07 -5.90
C LEU A 23 -16.91 -12.36 -7.25
N THR A 24 -16.49 -11.11 -7.27
CA THR A 24 -16.20 -10.44 -8.55
C THR A 24 -14.99 -11.12 -9.22
N PRO A 25 -14.91 -11.18 -10.56
CA PRO A 25 -13.75 -11.75 -11.24
C PRO A 25 -12.45 -11.14 -10.73
N PRO A 26 -11.44 -11.97 -10.37
CA PRO A 26 -10.18 -11.47 -9.85
C PRO A 26 -9.47 -10.65 -10.92
N ARG A 27 -8.91 -9.50 -10.51
CA ARG A 27 -8.02 -8.70 -11.35
C ARG A 27 -6.58 -8.95 -10.91
N THR A 28 -5.73 -9.27 -11.87
CA THR A 28 -4.29 -9.42 -11.63
C THR A 28 -3.57 -8.20 -12.18
N MET A 29 -2.74 -7.58 -11.35
CA MET A 29 -1.86 -6.49 -11.75
C MET A 29 -0.41 -6.91 -11.56
N ILE A 30 0.46 -6.48 -12.47
CA ILE A 30 1.91 -6.59 -12.32
C ILE A 30 2.43 -5.18 -12.04
N ALA A 31 3.11 -5.03 -10.92
CA ALA A 31 3.68 -3.76 -10.50
C ALA A 31 5.19 -3.90 -10.31
N LEU A 32 5.91 -2.86 -10.70
CA LEU A 32 7.36 -2.73 -10.55
C LEU A 32 7.65 -1.91 -9.30
N TYR A 33 8.54 -2.42 -8.47
CA TYR A 33 9.00 -1.71 -7.29
C TYR A 33 9.85 -0.50 -7.65
N GLU A 34 9.58 0.65 -7.02
CA GLU A 34 10.26 1.91 -7.27
C GLU A 34 10.99 2.38 -5.99
N ALA A 35 12.26 2.01 -5.88
CA ALA A 35 13.08 2.35 -4.70
C ALA A 35 13.23 3.88 -4.50
N GLY A 36 13.32 4.64 -5.59
CA GLY A 36 13.44 6.10 -5.55
C GLY A 36 12.25 6.80 -4.90
N TRP A 37 11.08 6.18 -4.94
CA TRP A 37 9.82 6.72 -4.41
C TRP A 37 9.43 6.13 -3.07
N SER A 38 10.02 4.99 -2.71
CA SER A 38 9.77 4.32 -1.44
C SER A 38 10.46 5.08 -0.30
N TYR A 39 9.76 5.20 0.83
CA TYR A 39 10.29 5.83 2.04
C TYR A 39 10.64 4.77 3.07
N ARG A 40 11.90 4.75 3.55
CA ARG A 40 12.44 3.77 4.50
C ARG A 40 12.08 2.32 4.12
N PRO A 41 12.37 1.87 2.87
CA PRO A 41 11.88 0.60 2.36
C PRO A 41 12.34 -0.61 3.17
N ASP A 42 13.55 -0.59 3.72
CA ASP A 42 14.06 -1.68 4.57
C ASP A 42 13.25 -1.80 5.87
N ASP A 43 12.81 -0.68 6.44
CA ASP A 43 11.94 -0.67 7.62
C ASP A 43 10.55 -1.23 7.25
N ALA A 44 10.01 -0.86 6.08
CA ALA A 44 8.75 -1.39 5.59
C ALA A 44 8.82 -2.91 5.44
N VAL A 45 9.87 -3.43 4.79
CA VAL A 45 10.07 -4.87 4.61
C VAL A 45 10.21 -5.60 5.96
N ARG A 46 10.98 -5.03 6.92
CA ARG A 46 11.11 -5.60 8.26
C ARG A 46 9.80 -5.59 9.06
N LEU A 47 8.91 -4.65 8.76
CA LEU A 47 7.62 -4.53 9.43
C LEU A 47 6.56 -5.48 8.85
N LEU A 48 6.66 -5.90 7.57
CA LEU A 48 5.68 -6.77 6.91
C LEU A 48 5.26 -7.99 7.75
N PRO A 49 6.19 -8.80 8.30
CA PRO A 49 5.79 -9.98 9.08
C PRO A 49 5.11 -9.63 10.42
N LYS A 50 5.26 -8.42 10.90
CA LYS A 50 4.66 -7.90 12.14
C LYS A 50 3.45 -7.02 11.90
N ALA A 51 3.12 -6.75 10.65
CA ALA A 51 1.98 -5.92 10.30
C ALA A 51 0.66 -6.59 10.68
N ARG A 52 -0.26 -5.81 11.24
CA ARG A 52 -1.65 -6.17 11.51
C ARG A 52 -2.60 -5.57 10.50
N TYR A 53 -2.13 -4.51 9.84
CA TYR A 53 -2.87 -3.82 8.80
C TYR A 53 -1.92 -3.47 7.64
N MET A 54 -2.50 -3.38 6.46
CA MET A 54 -1.84 -2.88 5.26
C MET A 54 -2.67 -1.72 4.74
N GLU A 55 -2.08 -0.55 4.72
CA GLU A 55 -2.68 0.60 4.05
C GLU A 55 -2.19 0.63 2.61
N VAL A 56 -3.11 0.74 1.68
CA VAL A 56 -2.81 0.77 0.24
C VAL A 56 -3.45 2.01 -0.36
N THR A 57 -2.63 2.90 -0.89
CA THR A 57 -3.10 4.04 -1.68
C THR A 57 -2.89 3.75 -3.15
N ILE A 58 -3.95 3.85 -3.93
CA ILE A 58 -3.95 3.68 -5.37
C ILE A 58 -4.11 5.05 -6.00
N HIS A 59 -3.10 5.51 -6.72
CA HIS A 59 -3.12 6.76 -7.47
C HIS A 59 -3.37 6.46 -8.94
N ARG A 60 -4.30 7.17 -9.56
CA ARG A 60 -4.52 7.15 -11.00
C ARG A 60 -4.23 8.53 -11.57
N ILE A 61 -3.17 8.61 -12.35
CA ILE A 61 -2.63 9.87 -12.87
C ILE A 61 -3.12 10.08 -14.30
N ARG A 62 -3.31 11.34 -14.67
CA ARG A 62 -3.63 11.73 -16.04
C ARG A 62 -2.48 11.36 -16.96
N GLN A 63 -2.82 10.77 -18.10
CA GLN A 63 -1.85 10.42 -19.11
C GLN A 63 -1.05 11.66 -19.56
N GLY A 64 0.26 11.52 -19.61
CA GLY A 64 1.20 12.57 -19.97
C GLY A 64 1.67 13.44 -18.81
N LEU A 65 1.14 13.22 -17.57
CA LEU A 65 1.54 13.94 -16.37
C LEU A 65 2.27 13.04 -15.35
N GLU A 66 2.71 11.87 -15.78
CA GLU A 66 3.38 10.89 -14.95
C GLU A 66 4.68 11.44 -14.34
N SER A 67 5.48 12.18 -15.14
CA SER A 67 6.73 12.78 -14.66
C SER A 67 6.50 13.85 -13.59
N ASP A 68 5.42 14.64 -13.71
CA ASP A 68 5.05 15.61 -12.68
C ASP A 68 4.62 14.93 -11.39
N PHE A 69 3.89 13.82 -11.51
CA PHE A 69 3.52 13.01 -10.34
C PHE A 69 4.76 12.39 -9.68
N GLU A 70 5.68 11.83 -10.44
CA GLU A 70 6.94 11.28 -9.94
C GLU A 70 7.74 12.34 -9.16
N HIS A 71 7.78 13.56 -9.66
CA HIS A 71 8.39 14.68 -8.96
C HIS A 71 7.71 14.99 -7.63
N LEU A 72 6.36 14.98 -7.58
CA LEU A 72 5.62 15.18 -6.33
C LEU A 72 5.87 14.05 -5.32
N VAL A 73 5.95 12.81 -5.76
CA VAL A 73 6.28 11.67 -4.90
C VAL A 73 7.67 11.82 -4.30
N HIS A 74 8.64 12.27 -5.12
CA HIS A 74 10.00 12.53 -4.63
C HIS A 74 10.03 13.65 -3.58
N LEU A 75 9.33 14.75 -3.82
CA LEU A 75 9.21 15.85 -2.84
C LEU A 75 8.55 15.36 -1.54
N ARG A 76 7.50 14.54 -1.62
CA ARG A 76 6.87 13.93 -0.45
C ARG A 76 7.85 13.06 0.34
N LYS A 77 8.67 12.27 -0.34
CA LYS A 77 9.72 11.46 0.30
C LYS A 77 10.71 12.34 1.07
N LEU A 78 11.24 13.38 0.44
CA LEU A 78 12.17 14.32 1.10
C LEU A 78 11.53 14.98 2.32
N THR A 79 10.24 15.29 2.23
CA THR A 79 9.50 15.84 3.36
C THR A 79 9.38 14.85 4.51
N ASN A 80 9.01 13.60 4.22
CA ASN A 80 8.95 12.53 5.22
C ASN A 80 10.31 12.31 5.89
N GLU A 81 11.40 12.38 5.12
CA GLU A 81 12.77 12.32 5.61
C GLU A 81 13.10 13.48 6.57
N SER A 82 12.73 14.71 6.21
CA SER A 82 13.02 15.93 6.99
C SER A 82 12.38 15.92 8.37
N VAL A 83 11.19 15.33 8.52
CA VAL A 83 10.48 15.20 9.79
C VAL A 83 10.66 13.83 10.44
N ASN A 84 11.51 12.98 9.86
CA ASN A 84 11.76 11.61 10.32
C ASN A 84 10.47 10.82 10.60
N LEU A 85 9.51 10.90 9.67
CA LEU A 85 8.19 10.31 9.82
C LEU A 85 8.30 8.80 10.08
N ASN A 86 7.69 8.31 11.16
CA ASN A 86 7.72 6.88 11.49
C ASN A 86 6.62 6.09 10.76
N ARG A 87 6.61 6.19 9.44
CA ARG A 87 5.64 5.52 8.57
C ARG A 87 6.33 5.09 7.28
N PRO A 88 7.01 3.92 7.30
CA PRO A 88 7.70 3.41 6.12
C PRO A 88 6.70 2.99 5.04
N GLU A 89 7.06 3.25 3.77
CA GLU A 89 6.19 3.01 2.62
C GLU A 89 6.97 2.37 1.47
N LEU A 90 6.31 1.47 0.75
CA LEU A 90 6.79 0.86 -0.49
C LEU A 90 5.97 1.42 -1.65
N ALA A 91 6.64 1.92 -2.67
CA ALA A 91 6.00 2.47 -3.87
C ALA A 91 6.19 1.54 -5.07
N TYR A 92 5.16 1.43 -5.88
CA TYR A 92 5.13 0.59 -7.07
C TYR A 92 4.46 1.32 -8.23
N ARG A 93 4.96 1.09 -9.43
CA ARG A 93 4.31 1.49 -10.68
C ARG A 93 3.64 0.27 -11.31
N VAL A 94 2.35 0.36 -11.61
CA VAL A 94 1.64 -0.72 -12.27
C VAL A 94 2.06 -0.77 -13.75
N PHE A 95 2.56 -1.92 -14.16
CA PHE A 95 3.03 -2.17 -15.51
C PHE A 95 1.96 -2.82 -16.39
N SER A 96 1.14 -3.71 -15.82
CA SER A 96 0.11 -4.45 -16.54
C SER A 96 -1.08 -4.76 -15.64
N GLY A 97 -2.25 -4.96 -16.24
CA GLY A 97 -3.50 -5.30 -15.53
C GLY A 97 -4.29 -4.10 -15.01
N ALA A 98 -3.83 -2.87 -15.28
CA ALA A 98 -4.55 -1.63 -14.98
C ALA A 98 -4.36 -0.61 -16.12
N PRO A 99 -5.15 0.48 -16.17
CA PRO A 99 -4.88 1.60 -17.05
C PRO A 99 -3.48 2.19 -16.83
N VAL A 100 -2.92 2.85 -17.84
CA VAL A 100 -1.65 3.58 -17.73
C VAL A 100 -1.79 4.66 -16.65
N GLY A 101 -0.68 4.94 -15.93
CA GLY A 101 -0.65 5.96 -14.88
C GLY A 101 -1.20 5.50 -13.53
N VAL A 102 -1.24 4.18 -13.27
CA VAL A 102 -1.59 3.65 -11.94
C VAL A 102 -0.35 3.39 -11.11
N TYR A 103 -0.35 3.94 -9.89
CA TYR A 103 0.70 3.78 -8.89
C TYR A 103 0.12 3.29 -7.58
N LEU A 104 0.87 2.45 -6.86
CA LEU A 104 0.50 1.92 -5.56
C LEU A 104 1.52 2.39 -4.51
N VAL A 105 1.01 2.83 -3.37
CA VAL A 105 1.83 3.06 -2.17
C VAL A 105 1.28 2.15 -1.08
N ILE A 106 2.16 1.32 -0.51
CA ILE A 106 1.81 0.32 0.49
C ILE A 106 2.55 0.63 1.78
N ALA A 107 1.82 0.86 2.87
CA ALA A 107 2.37 1.08 4.20
C ALA A 107 1.93 -0.07 5.13
N PRO A 108 2.86 -0.92 5.61
CA PRO A 108 2.59 -1.89 6.64
C PRO A 108 2.43 -1.19 8.00
N LEU A 109 1.41 -1.57 8.78
CA LEU A 109 1.10 -0.98 10.08
C LEU A 109 1.06 -2.08 11.15
N ALA A 110 1.82 -1.92 12.23
CA ALA A 110 1.81 -2.85 13.36
C ALA A 110 0.48 -2.80 14.14
N ASN A 111 -0.18 -1.65 14.13
CA ASN A 111 -1.49 -1.42 14.76
C ASN A 111 -2.10 -0.13 14.19
N LEU A 112 -3.36 0.16 14.50
CA LEU A 112 -4.05 1.37 14.02
C LEU A 112 -3.51 2.66 14.66
N ARG A 113 -2.89 2.58 15.83
CA ARG A 113 -2.28 3.75 16.48
C ARG A 113 -1.17 4.37 15.62
N ALA A 114 -0.50 3.56 14.78
CA ALA A 114 0.49 4.07 13.83
C ALA A 114 -0.11 5.06 12.81
N MET A 115 -1.43 5.03 12.59
CA MET A 115 -2.13 6.05 11.78
C MET A 115 -2.31 7.34 12.56
N ASP A 116 -2.67 7.24 13.85
CA ASP A 116 -2.85 8.40 14.72
C ASP A 116 -1.52 9.13 14.93
N ASP A 117 -0.43 8.38 15.13
CA ASP A 117 0.91 8.92 15.26
C ASP A 117 1.31 9.70 14.00
N GLY A 118 0.99 9.18 12.80
CA GLY A 118 1.21 9.89 11.54
C GLY A 118 0.38 11.17 11.40
N VAL A 119 -0.80 11.23 12.01
CA VAL A 119 -1.65 12.45 12.05
C VAL A 119 -1.11 13.43 13.09
N ALA A 120 -0.64 12.94 14.23
CA ALA A 120 -0.05 13.78 15.28
C ALA A 120 1.20 14.53 14.80
N ASP A 121 1.99 13.90 13.91
CA ASP A 121 3.15 14.52 13.30
C ASP A 121 2.81 15.56 12.20
N VAL A 122 1.54 15.64 11.79
CA VAL A 122 1.08 16.61 10.77
C VAL A 122 1.37 18.07 11.13
N PRO A 123 1.29 18.52 12.39
CA PRO A 123 1.69 19.88 12.75
C PRO A 123 3.17 20.18 12.53
N ALA A 124 4.07 19.23 12.86
CA ALA A 124 5.50 19.35 12.58
C ALA A 124 5.76 19.28 11.07
N PHE A 125 5.05 18.40 10.38
CA PHE A 125 5.01 18.30 8.94
C PHE A 125 4.48 19.60 8.31
N ALA A 126 3.40 20.18 8.85
CA ALA A 126 2.84 21.44 8.38
C ALA A 126 3.78 22.63 8.63
N ALA A 127 4.44 22.70 9.78
CA ALA A 127 5.36 23.80 10.11
C ALA A 127 6.61 23.80 9.21
N GLY A 128 7.10 22.61 8.78
CA GLY A 128 8.24 22.49 7.88
C GLY A 128 7.88 22.57 6.38
N VAL A 129 6.61 22.41 6.01
CA VAL A 129 6.16 22.11 4.64
C VAL A 129 5.00 22.98 4.17
N VAL A 130 4.46 23.88 5.03
CA VAL A 130 3.31 24.74 4.66
C VAL A 130 3.54 25.44 3.32
N ASP A 131 4.76 25.89 3.08
CA ASP A 131 5.09 26.63 1.87
C ASP A 131 5.13 25.75 0.61
N GLU A 132 5.65 24.52 0.72
CA GLU A 132 5.69 23.58 -0.41
C GLU A 132 4.36 22.87 -0.65
N ARG A 133 3.64 22.52 0.39
CA ARG A 133 2.32 21.89 0.28
C ARG A 133 1.28 22.82 -0.33
N THR A 134 1.33 24.12 0.01
CA THR A 134 0.45 25.13 -0.57
C THR A 134 0.75 25.32 -2.07
N LYS A 135 2.00 25.12 -2.47
CA LYS A 135 2.43 25.19 -3.89
C LYS A 135 2.14 23.90 -4.66
N THR A 136 2.12 22.74 -3.99
CA THR A 136 1.98 21.41 -4.64
C THR A 136 0.56 20.85 -4.58
N ALA A 137 -0.26 21.19 -3.59
CA ALA A 137 -1.62 20.69 -3.47
C ALA A 137 -2.54 21.00 -4.69
N PRO A 138 -2.51 22.20 -5.28
CA PRO A 138 -3.25 22.46 -6.51
C PRO A 138 -2.78 21.57 -7.67
N LYS A 139 -1.47 21.39 -7.80
CA LYS A 139 -0.88 20.51 -8.84
C LYS A 139 -1.32 19.07 -8.65
N GLN A 140 -1.36 18.54 -7.42
CA GLN A 140 -1.80 17.17 -7.17
C GLN A 140 -3.24 16.94 -7.64
N ALA A 141 -4.15 17.86 -7.39
CA ALA A 141 -5.54 17.77 -7.85
C ALA A 141 -5.66 17.80 -9.40
N GLU A 142 -4.75 18.49 -10.06
CA GLU A 142 -4.69 18.52 -11.53
C GLU A 142 -4.11 17.23 -12.12
N LEU A 143 -3.17 16.60 -11.42
CA LEU A 143 -2.48 15.38 -11.85
C LEU A 143 -3.33 14.12 -11.68
N GLU A 144 -4.07 14.03 -10.58
CA GLU A 144 -4.83 12.83 -10.21
C GLU A 144 -6.20 12.80 -10.89
N ILE A 145 -6.53 11.67 -11.53
CA ILE A 145 -7.89 11.36 -11.99
C ILE A 145 -8.71 10.80 -10.83
N ALA A 146 -8.07 9.93 -10.04
CA ALA A 146 -8.67 9.27 -8.88
C ALA A 146 -7.58 8.89 -7.88
N ARG A 147 -7.97 8.85 -6.61
CA ARG A 147 -7.17 8.29 -5.53
C ARG A 147 -8.08 7.44 -4.65
N GLU A 148 -7.67 6.19 -4.45
CA GLU A 148 -8.33 5.28 -3.52
C GLU A 148 -7.41 5.04 -2.33
N HIS A 149 -7.98 5.00 -1.14
CA HIS A 149 -7.27 4.78 0.11
C HIS A 149 -7.92 3.62 0.83
N LEU A 150 -7.22 2.50 0.89
CA LEU A 150 -7.74 1.24 1.37
C LEU A 150 -6.97 0.79 2.61
N LEU A 151 -7.68 0.27 3.60
CA LEU A 151 -7.11 -0.32 4.80
C LEU A 151 -7.52 -1.79 4.90
N PHE A 152 -6.54 -2.68 4.82
CA PHE A 152 -6.74 -4.11 4.96
C PHE A 152 -6.25 -4.58 6.32
N ARG A 153 -7.06 -5.39 7.00
CA ARG A 153 -6.60 -6.16 8.15
C ARG A 153 -5.91 -7.43 7.67
N VAL A 154 -4.72 -7.71 8.21
CA VAL A 154 -4.02 -8.97 7.95
C VAL A 154 -4.72 -10.09 8.72
N GLU A 155 -5.18 -11.12 8.01
CA GLU A 155 -5.82 -12.29 8.60
C GLU A 155 -4.93 -13.53 8.38
N PRO A 156 -4.24 -14.02 9.42
CA PRO A 156 -3.29 -15.13 9.29
C PRO A 156 -3.90 -16.40 8.71
N ARG A 157 -5.16 -16.67 9.02
CA ARG A 157 -5.88 -17.89 8.57
C ARG A 157 -6.17 -17.87 7.06
N LEU A 158 -6.24 -16.69 6.48
CA LEU A 158 -6.48 -16.48 5.05
C LEU A 158 -5.21 -16.16 4.27
N SER A 159 -4.07 -16.03 4.98
CA SER A 159 -2.78 -15.66 4.41
C SER A 159 -1.89 -16.88 4.26
N TYR A 160 -1.28 -17.04 3.08
CA TYR A 160 -0.28 -18.07 2.84
C TYR A 160 1.11 -17.43 2.89
N VAL A 161 1.86 -17.68 3.96
CA VAL A 161 3.20 -17.14 4.18
C VAL A 161 4.22 -18.27 4.33
N SER A 162 5.50 -17.97 4.04
CA SER A 162 6.60 -18.93 4.26
C SER A 162 6.87 -19.14 5.76
N ASP A 163 7.54 -20.25 6.09
CA ASP A 163 7.90 -20.55 7.47
C ASP A 163 8.81 -19.49 8.08
N ASP A 164 9.78 -18.99 7.33
CA ASP A 164 10.68 -17.93 7.78
C ASP A 164 9.93 -16.62 8.07
N PHE A 165 8.97 -16.27 7.21
CA PHE A 165 8.12 -15.12 7.43
C PHE A 165 7.28 -15.27 8.70
N ALA A 166 6.63 -16.42 8.87
CA ALA A 166 5.83 -16.74 10.04
C ALA A 166 6.65 -16.79 11.34
N ALA A 167 7.93 -17.23 11.27
CA ALA A 167 8.80 -17.29 12.43
C ALA A 167 9.10 -15.92 13.05
N SER A 168 9.01 -14.85 12.25
CA SER A 168 9.25 -13.47 12.72
C SER A 168 8.19 -12.97 13.72
N ASP A 169 6.97 -13.58 13.71
CA ASP A 169 5.90 -13.34 14.67
C ASP A 169 5.01 -14.60 14.79
N ALA A 170 5.59 -15.67 15.34
CA ALA A 170 4.94 -16.98 15.39
C ALA A 170 3.63 -16.99 16.18
N GLY A 171 3.52 -16.14 17.20
CA GLY A 171 2.30 -16.01 17.99
C GLY A 171 1.10 -15.53 17.18
N PHE A 172 1.35 -14.65 16.22
CA PHE A 172 0.32 -14.13 15.31
C PHE A 172 0.03 -15.09 14.15
N TRP A 173 1.08 -15.57 13.49
CA TRP A 173 0.93 -16.36 12.26
C TRP A 173 0.50 -17.80 12.50
N ARG A 174 0.86 -18.39 13.65
CA ARG A 174 0.59 -19.78 14.02
C ARG A 174 -0.31 -19.93 15.25
N GLY A 175 -0.69 -18.81 15.89
CA GLY A 175 -1.65 -18.80 17.00
C GLY A 175 -3.02 -19.26 16.50
N LYS A 176 -3.62 -20.22 17.24
CA LYS A 176 -4.98 -20.74 16.97
C LYS A 176 -6.04 -19.79 17.52
#